data_53ba9acf9b0e0960aa0a48811ae838a5
#
_entry.id   53ba9acf9b0e0960aa0a48811ae838a5
#
_cell.length_a   1.000
_cell.length_b   1.000
_cell.length_c   1.000
_cell.angle_alpha   90.00
_cell.angle_beta   90.00
_cell.angle_gamma   90.00
#
_symmetry.space_group_name_H-M   'P 1'
#
loop_
_entity.id
_entity.type
_entity.pdbx_description
1 polymer ?
#
loop_
_entity_poly.entity_id
_entity_poly.type
_entity_poly.pdbx_seq_one_letter_code
_entity_poly.pdbx_strand_id
1 'polypeptide(L)'
;MERKPYLYQHLTWPEMREAAKAQPVVILPIGSVEDHGRHLPLDTDNFIIWSICEAAAQAAPGEILLLPQIPYGFETHHMDFPGTIDIHMEHLLHFVLDVTKSVAHHGFRHILIADGHGSNMPILDLVARRTILETEAACGCFLWPSLAVKVINELRESEAPGGMAHACELETSVYLHLDPG
;
A
#
# COMPACT_ATOMS: atom_id res chain seq x y z
N MET A 1 12.99 21.00 -5.14
CA MET A 1 12.08 20.02 -4.47
C MET A 1 12.63 19.78 -3.08
N GLU A 2 11.81 19.99 -2.05
CA GLU A 2 12.20 19.75 -0.67
C GLU A 2 12.45 18.26 -0.45
N ARG A 3 13.59 17.89 0.17
CA ARG A 3 13.92 16.50 0.47
C ARG A 3 13.12 16.05 1.68
N LYS A 4 12.38 14.94 1.52
CA LYS A 4 11.66 14.28 2.60
C LYS A 4 12.48 13.06 3.05
N PRO A 5 13.08 13.05 4.25
CA PRO A 5 14.03 12.01 4.64
C PRO A 5 13.38 10.63 4.87
N TYR A 6 12.07 10.57 5.02
CA TYR A 6 11.31 9.33 5.12
C TYR A 6 11.00 8.69 3.76
N LEU A 7 11.24 9.38 2.63
CA LEU A 7 11.06 8.81 1.30
C LEU A 7 12.33 8.10 0.84
N TYR A 8 12.22 6.79 0.61
CA TYR A 8 13.34 5.92 0.21
C TYR A 8 14.12 6.49 -0.97
N GLN A 9 13.44 6.93 -2.02
CA GLN A 9 14.03 7.47 -3.24
C GLN A 9 14.67 8.87 -3.07
N HIS A 10 14.49 9.53 -1.92
CA HIS A 10 15.12 10.81 -1.62
C HIS A 10 16.48 10.67 -0.93
N LEU A 11 16.84 9.46 -0.50
CA LEU A 11 18.16 9.19 0.08
C LEU A 11 19.18 8.87 -1.01
N THR A 12 20.40 9.36 -0.81
CA THR A 12 21.56 8.91 -1.59
C THR A 12 21.98 7.51 -1.16
N TRP A 13 22.74 6.77 -1.97
CA TRP A 13 23.18 5.43 -1.59
C TRP A 13 24.04 5.36 -0.31
N PRO A 14 24.88 6.37 0.06
CA PRO A 14 25.54 6.38 1.36
C PRO A 14 24.57 6.57 2.53
N GLU A 15 23.58 7.48 2.40
CA GLU A 15 22.53 7.67 3.40
C GLU A 15 21.68 6.41 3.57
N MET A 16 21.39 5.71 2.47
CA MET A 16 20.67 4.43 2.49
C MET A 16 21.44 3.35 3.26
N ARG A 17 22.77 3.31 3.12
CA ARG A 17 23.62 2.40 3.90
C ARG A 17 23.56 2.68 5.40
N GLU A 18 23.51 3.95 5.80
CA GLU A 18 23.37 4.32 7.21
C GLU A 18 21.94 4.04 7.72
N ALA A 19 20.91 4.33 6.91
CA ALA A 19 19.53 4.01 7.26
C ALA A 19 19.32 2.51 7.50
N ALA A 20 19.94 1.64 6.69
CA ALA A 20 19.85 0.19 6.89
C ALA A 20 20.40 -0.29 8.24
N LYS A 21 21.39 0.43 8.84
CA LYS A 21 21.89 0.10 10.17
C LYS A 21 20.89 0.41 11.29
N ALA A 22 20.04 1.42 11.09
CA ALA A 22 19.00 1.81 12.03
C ALA A 22 17.79 0.87 12.01
N GLN A 23 17.68 0.01 10.99
CA GLN A 23 16.62 -0.99 10.85
C GLN A 23 15.20 -0.41 10.91
N PRO A 24 14.87 0.66 10.17
CA PRO A 24 13.51 1.15 10.10
C PRO A 24 12.59 0.12 9.43
N VAL A 25 11.29 0.26 9.63
CA VAL A 25 10.30 -0.46 8.83
C VAL A 25 10.24 0.16 7.44
N VAL A 26 10.49 -0.64 6.41
CA VAL A 26 10.34 -0.21 5.02
C VAL A 26 8.93 -0.54 4.57
N ILE A 27 8.12 0.49 4.30
CA ILE A 27 6.75 0.33 3.83
C ILE A 27 6.70 0.44 2.31
N LEU A 28 6.08 -0.54 1.67
CA LEU A 28 5.76 -0.54 0.25
C LEU A 28 4.25 -0.34 0.07
N PRO A 29 3.80 0.88 -0.31
CA PRO A 29 2.40 1.09 -0.67
C PRO A 29 2.11 0.48 -2.04
N ILE A 30 0.96 -0.16 -2.15
CA ILE A 30 0.44 -0.67 -3.42
C ILE A 30 -1.06 -0.42 -3.47
N GLY A 31 -1.58 -0.04 -4.62
CA GLY A 31 -3.00 0.17 -4.85
C GLY A 31 -3.45 -0.41 -6.19
N SER A 32 -4.44 0.22 -6.80
CA SER A 32 -4.93 -0.07 -8.14
C SER A 32 -5.35 1.22 -8.86
N VAL A 33 -5.51 1.14 -10.16
CA VAL A 33 -6.21 2.12 -11.00
C VAL A 33 -7.45 1.43 -11.53
N GLU A 34 -8.57 1.62 -10.86
CA GLU A 34 -9.82 0.95 -11.15
C GLU A 34 -11.04 1.85 -10.99
N ASP A 35 -12.18 1.43 -11.53
CA ASP A 35 -13.42 2.16 -11.28
C ASP A 35 -13.78 2.15 -9.79
N HIS A 36 -14.27 3.27 -9.29
CA HIS A 36 -14.84 3.42 -7.94
C HIS A 36 -16.23 4.05 -8.03
N GLY A 37 -17.09 3.43 -8.83
CA GLY A 37 -18.42 3.96 -9.13
C GLY A 37 -18.34 5.23 -9.97
N ARG A 38 -19.41 6.06 -9.90
CA ARG A 38 -19.49 7.29 -10.71
C ARG A 38 -19.01 8.54 -9.97
N HIS A 39 -18.60 8.40 -8.73
CA HIS A 39 -18.39 9.53 -7.82
C HIS A 39 -16.96 9.65 -7.31
N LEU A 40 -16.17 8.59 -7.37
CA LEU A 40 -14.76 8.61 -6.99
C LEU A 40 -13.85 8.45 -8.21
N PRO A 41 -12.65 9.05 -8.18
CA PRO A 41 -11.68 8.89 -9.27
C PRO A 41 -11.06 7.49 -9.29
N LEU A 42 -10.43 7.15 -10.43
CA LEU A 42 -9.78 5.84 -10.65
C LEU A 42 -8.56 5.59 -9.76
N ASP A 43 -8.01 6.62 -9.13
CA ASP A 43 -6.83 6.53 -8.26
C ASP A 43 -7.18 6.39 -6.77
N THR A 44 -8.42 6.14 -6.44
CA THR A 44 -8.92 6.10 -5.05
C THR A 44 -8.05 5.24 -4.15
N ASP A 45 -7.78 4.01 -4.52
CA ASP A 45 -6.91 3.10 -3.77
C ASP A 45 -5.50 3.67 -3.56
N ASN A 46 -4.95 4.20 -4.64
CA ASN A 46 -3.61 4.79 -4.64
C ASN A 46 -3.54 6.01 -3.72
N PHE A 47 -4.51 6.89 -3.82
CA PHE A 47 -4.55 8.12 -3.05
C PHE A 47 -4.72 7.85 -1.56
N ILE A 48 -5.64 6.94 -1.20
CA ILE A 48 -5.89 6.59 0.21
C ILE A 48 -4.68 5.91 0.83
N ILE A 49 -4.15 4.85 0.20
CA ILE A 49 -3.03 4.11 0.81
C ILE A 49 -1.75 4.94 0.90
N TRP A 50 -1.47 5.76 -0.12
CA TRP A 50 -0.34 6.69 -0.06
C TRP A 50 -0.47 7.67 1.10
N SER A 51 -1.64 8.30 1.24
CA SER A 51 -1.90 9.28 2.30
C SER A 51 -1.75 8.70 3.70
N ILE A 52 -2.26 7.47 3.92
CA ILE A 52 -2.10 6.75 5.18
C ILE A 52 -0.62 6.46 5.47
N CYS A 53 0.11 5.93 4.49
CA CYS A 53 1.52 5.58 4.66
C CYS A 53 2.40 6.81 4.86
N GLU A 54 2.13 7.90 4.12
CA GLU A 54 2.87 9.16 4.28
C GLU A 54 2.61 9.78 5.65
N ALA A 55 1.37 9.80 6.12
CA ALA A 55 1.03 10.28 7.45
C ALA A 55 1.71 9.44 8.55
N ALA A 56 1.75 8.13 8.42
CA ALA A 56 2.45 7.24 9.34
C ALA A 56 3.96 7.55 9.38
N ALA A 57 4.59 7.72 8.22
CA ALA A 57 6.03 8.04 8.13
C ALA A 57 6.36 9.41 8.73
N GLN A 58 5.46 10.38 8.60
CA GLN A 58 5.60 11.70 9.23
C GLN A 58 5.42 11.64 10.76
N ALA A 59 4.53 10.77 11.25
CA ALA A 59 4.27 10.60 12.68
C ALA A 59 5.38 9.82 13.41
N ALA A 60 6.19 9.01 12.69
CA ALA A 60 7.25 8.18 13.23
C ALA A 60 8.61 8.47 12.53
N PRO A 61 9.17 9.68 12.69
CA PRO A 61 10.38 10.08 12.00
C PRO A 61 11.59 9.21 12.38
N GLY A 62 12.25 8.67 11.36
CA GLY A 62 13.39 7.76 11.51
C GLY A 62 13.03 6.29 11.74
N GLU A 63 11.78 5.97 12.04
CA GLU A 63 11.31 4.60 12.23
C GLU A 63 10.72 3.98 10.95
N ILE A 64 10.34 4.81 9.97
CA ILE A 64 9.72 4.38 8.71
C ILE A 64 10.49 4.95 7.53
N LEU A 65 10.76 4.09 6.54
CA LEU A 65 11.11 4.47 5.17
C LEU A 65 9.98 4.06 4.22
N LEU A 66 9.50 5.01 3.44
CA LEU A 66 8.41 4.82 2.51
C LEU A 66 8.96 4.66 1.09
N LEU A 67 8.75 3.49 0.48
CA LEU A 67 9.07 3.22 -0.92
C LEU A 67 8.15 4.00 -1.88
N PRO A 68 8.59 4.23 -3.12
CA PRO A 68 7.68 4.66 -4.17
C PRO A 68 6.51 3.70 -4.29
N GLN A 69 5.31 4.25 -4.41
CA GLN A 69 4.09 3.46 -4.55
C GLN A 69 4.08 2.66 -5.86
N ILE A 70 3.55 1.43 -5.81
CA ILE A 70 3.16 0.65 -6.97
C ILE A 70 1.69 0.99 -7.28
N PRO A 71 1.41 1.73 -8.37
CA PRO A 71 0.06 2.25 -8.62
C PRO A 71 -0.87 1.28 -9.34
N TYR A 72 -0.40 0.11 -9.77
CA TYR A 72 -1.18 -0.86 -10.54
C TYR A 72 -1.25 -2.20 -9.81
N GLY A 73 -2.46 -2.77 -9.77
CA GLY A 73 -2.77 -4.01 -9.09
C GLY A 73 -3.37 -5.09 -10.00
N PHE A 74 -3.83 -6.17 -9.40
CA PHE A 74 -4.59 -7.24 -10.05
C PHE A 74 -6.08 -6.88 -10.08
N GLU A 75 -6.61 -6.58 -11.29
CA GLU A 75 -7.91 -5.94 -11.45
C GLU A 75 -8.75 -6.48 -12.62
N THR A 76 -8.58 -7.74 -12.95
CA THR A 76 -9.26 -8.39 -14.09
C THR A 76 -10.79 -8.27 -14.04
N HIS A 77 -11.38 -8.24 -12.85
CA HIS A 77 -12.83 -8.26 -12.65
C HIS A 77 -13.53 -6.92 -12.92
N HIS A 78 -12.78 -5.78 -12.97
CA HIS A 78 -13.32 -4.45 -13.32
C HIS A 78 -12.93 -3.97 -14.72
N MET A 79 -12.37 -4.84 -15.56
CA MET A 79 -11.88 -4.47 -16.90
C MET A 79 -12.98 -4.01 -17.87
N ASP A 80 -14.25 -4.27 -17.57
CA ASP A 80 -15.38 -3.74 -18.36
C ASP A 80 -15.62 -2.23 -18.13
N PHE A 81 -15.00 -1.65 -17.07
CA PHE A 81 -15.08 -0.23 -16.79
C PHE A 81 -13.90 0.51 -17.41
N PRO A 82 -14.17 1.52 -18.28
CA PRO A 82 -13.11 2.26 -18.97
C PRO A 82 -12.15 2.95 -18.00
N GLY A 83 -10.84 2.77 -18.24
CA GLY A 83 -9.77 3.37 -17.43
C GLY A 83 -9.16 2.42 -16.42
N THR A 84 -9.76 1.30 -16.10
CA THR A 84 -9.18 0.25 -15.26
C THR A 84 -7.93 -0.34 -15.92
N ILE A 85 -6.88 -0.58 -15.13
CA ILE A 85 -5.60 -1.16 -15.58
C ILE A 85 -5.32 -2.42 -14.77
N ASP A 86 -5.30 -3.56 -15.43
CA ASP A 86 -5.00 -4.86 -14.84
C ASP A 86 -3.54 -5.26 -15.01
N ILE A 87 -2.94 -5.76 -13.95
CA ILE A 87 -1.65 -6.45 -13.98
C ILE A 87 -1.88 -7.92 -13.69
N HIS A 88 -1.52 -8.78 -14.62
CA HIS A 88 -1.64 -10.22 -14.46
C HIS A 88 -0.98 -10.72 -13.15
N MET A 89 -1.65 -11.64 -12.45
CA MET A 89 -1.26 -12.03 -11.09
C MET A 89 0.19 -12.51 -10.95
N GLU A 90 0.71 -13.26 -11.93
CA GLU A 90 2.08 -13.74 -11.90
C GLU A 90 3.09 -12.60 -12.09
N HIS A 91 2.76 -11.61 -12.93
CA HIS A 91 3.63 -10.44 -13.12
C HIS A 91 3.66 -9.59 -11.85
N LEU A 92 2.52 -9.35 -11.23
CA LEU A 92 2.43 -8.62 -9.97
C LEU A 92 3.22 -9.32 -8.86
N LEU A 93 3.01 -10.65 -8.71
CA LEU A 93 3.72 -11.47 -7.72
C LEU A 93 5.23 -11.34 -7.87
N HIS A 94 5.74 -11.57 -9.08
CA HIS A 94 7.20 -11.54 -9.31
C HIS A 94 7.77 -10.13 -9.15
N PHE A 95 7.07 -9.11 -9.64
CA PHE A 95 7.51 -7.73 -9.51
C PHE A 95 7.61 -7.28 -8.04
N VAL A 96 6.56 -7.50 -7.24
CA VAL A 96 6.56 -7.12 -5.83
C VAL A 96 7.59 -7.94 -5.05
N LEU A 97 7.76 -9.22 -5.37
CA LEU A 97 8.78 -10.08 -4.76
C LEU A 97 10.19 -9.57 -5.06
N ASP A 98 10.47 -9.16 -6.30
CA ASP A 98 11.78 -8.61 -6.66
C ASP A 98 12.07 -7.31 -5.90
N VAL A 99 11.07 -6.46 -5.70
CA VAL A 99 11.20 -5.24 -4.87
C VAL A 99 11.54 -5.60 -3.42
N THR A 100 10.77 -6.48 -2.79
CA THR A 100 11.01 -6.85 -1.37
C THR A 100 12.35 -7.55 -1.17
N LYS A 101 12.76 -8.42 -2.10
CA LYS A 101 14.07 -9.08 -2.06
C LYS A 101 15.23 -8.08 -2.25
N SER A 102 15.05 -7.06 -3.09
CA SER A 102 16.05 -6.00 -3.28
C SER A 102 16.23 -5.19 -2.00
N VAL A 103 15.13 -4.85 -1.32
CA VAL A 103 15.17 -4.16 -0.02
C VAL A 103 15.90 -5.02 1.02
N ALA A 104 15.57 -6.31 1.11
CA ALA A 104 16.22 -7.25 2.02
C ALA A 104 17.72 -7.41 1.71
N HIS A 105 18.10 -7.45 0.42
CA HIS A 105 19.50 -7.53 -0.03
C HIS A 105 20.34 -6.34 0.46
N HIS A 106 19.74 -5.14 0.53
CA HIS A 106 20.40 -3.94 1.03
C HIS A 106 20.49 -3.87 2.56
N GLY A 107 20.06 -4.90 3.26
CA GLY A 107 20.25 -5.05 4.71
C GLY A 107 19.04 -4.66 5.55
N PHE A 108 17.93 -4.24 4.97
CA PHE A 108 16.70 -4.01 5.72
C PHE A 108 16.05 -5.33 6.14
N ARG A 109 15.56 -5.40 7.38
CA ARG A 109 15.01 -6.62 7.98
C ARG A 109 13.52 -6.55 8.30
N HIS A 110 12.91 -5.38 8.17
CA HIS A 110 11.50 -5.18 8.45
C HIS A 110 10.82 -4.57 7.23
N ILE A 111 10.01 -5.35 6.53
CA ILE A 111 9.31 -4.94 5.31
C ILE A 111 7.81 -5.11 5.54
N LEU A 112 7.04 -4.08 5.20
CA LEU A 112 5.59 -4.08 5.32
C LEU A 112 4.96 -3.64 4.00
N ILE A 113 4.11 -4.49 3.42
CA ILE A 113 3.36 -4.18 2.22
C ILE A 113 2.00 -3.63 2.65
N ALA A 114 1.75 -2.37 2.34
CA ALA A 114 0.51 -1.68 2.68
C ALA A 114 -0.38 -1.61 1.43
N ASP A 115 -1.51 -2.29 1.48
CA ASP A 115 -2.40 -2.46 0.33
C ASP A 115 -3.62 -1.55 0.42
N GLY A 116 -3.92 -0.87 -0.70
CA GLY A 116 -5.12 -0.09 -0.92
C GLY A 116 -6.26 -0.89 -1.55
N HIS A 117 -5.96 -2.02 -2.20
CA HIS A 117 -6.85 -2.75 -3.09
C HIS A 117 -7.01 -4.23 -2.72
N GLY A 118 -8.21 -4.62 -2.32
CA GLY A 118 -8.44 -5.95 -1.73
C GLY A 118 -8.06 -7.14 -2.60
N SER A 119 -8.17 -7.03 -3.93
CA SER A 119 -7.84 -8.12 -4.85
C SER A 119 -6.33 -8.44 -4.93
N ASN A 120 -5.48 -7.51 -4.51
CA ASN A 120 -4.03 -7.76 -4.40
C ASN A 120 -3.69 -8.72 -3.25
N MET A 121 -4.47 -8.73 -2.16
CA MET A 121 -4.12 -9.38 -0.90
C MET A 121 -3.68 -10.85 -1.02
N PRO A 122 -4.34 -11.74 -1.79
CA PRO A 122 -3.89 -13.12 -1.94
C PRO A 122 -2.49 -13.24 -2.54
N ILE A 123 -2.15 -12.32 -3.46
CA ILE A 123 -0.85 -12.26 -4.12
C ILE A 123 0.19 -11.72 -3.14
N LEU A 124 -0.13 -10.65 -2.41
CA LEU A 124 0.77 -10.00 -1.46
C LEU A 124 1.07 -10.89 -0.23
N ASP A 125 0.10 -11.70 0.24
CA ASP A 125 0.37 -12.70 1.28
C ASP A 125 1.40 -13.73 0.79
N LEU A 126 1.28 -14.19 -0.45
CA LEU A 126 2.26 -15.11 -1.03
C LEU A 126 3.64 -14.44 -1.19
N VAL A 127 3.69 -13.17 -1.63
CA VAL A 127 4.94 -12.40 -1.71
C VAL A 127 5.60 -12.26 -0.33
N ALA A 128 4.83 -11.90 0.70
CA ALA A 128 5.34 -11.75 2.06
C ALA A 128 5.95 -13.07 2.57
N ARG A 129 5.25 -14.19 2.38
CA ARG A 129 5.75 -15.54 2.73
C ARG A 129 7.01 -15.91 1.99
N ARG A 130 7.06 -15.66 0.68
CA ARG A 130 8.26 -15.93 -0.13
C ARG A 130 9.44 -15.04 0.28
N THR A 131 9.21 -13.77 0.57
CA THR A 131 10.25 -12.88 1.07
C THR A 131 10.88 -13.42 2.34
N ILE A 132 10.07 -13.89 3.31
CA ILE A 132 10.57 -14.51 4.56
C ILE A 132 11.36 -15.79 4.28
N LEU A 133 10.91 -16.62 3.36
CA LEU A 133 11.56 -17.92 3.06
C LEU A 133 12.85 -17.73 2.24
N GLU A 134 12.93 -16.70 1.42
CA GLU A 134 14.03 -16.49 0.46
C GLU A 134 15.04 -15.43 0.91
N THR A 135 14.80 -14.77 2.05
CA THR A 135 15.67 -13.72 2.61
C THR A 135 15.75 -13.81 4.13
N GLU A 136 16.53 -12.93 4.75
CA GLU A 136 16.60 -12.78 6.21
C GLU A 136 15.62 -11.72 6.75
N ALA A 137 14.78 -11.13 5.92
CA ALA A 137 13.84 -10.11 6.34
C ALA A 137 12.52 -10.71 6.85
N ALA A 138 11.97 -10.10 7.89
CA ALA A 138 10.56 -10.23 8.22
C ALA A 138 9.75 -9.41 7.21
N CYS A 139 8.69 -9.99 6.67
CA CYS A 139 7.80 -9.33 5.75
C CYS A 139 6.34 -9.64 6.09
N GLY A 140 5.48 -8.63 6.05
CA GLY A 140 4.04 -8.78 6.22
C GLY A 140 3.28 -7.93 5.22
N CYS A 141 1.97 -8.18 5.11
CA CYS A 141 1.08 -7.35 4.33
C CYS A 141 -0.22 -7.11 5.08
N PHE A 142 -0.90 -6.01 4.77
CA PHE A 142 -2.22 -5.70 5.31
C PHE A 142 -3.03 -4.87 4.32
N LEU A 143 -4.34 -5.04 4.33
CA LEU A 143 -5.29 -4.14 3.68
C LEU A 143 -5.67 -3.03 4.67
N TRP A 144 -5.59 -1.77 4.27
CA TRP A 144 -5.69 -0.62 5.18
C TRP A 144 -6.93 -0.60 6.10
N PRO A 145 -8.16 -0.99 5.67
CA PRO A 145 -9.31 -0.99 6.57
C PRO A 145 -9.19 -1.98 7.73
N SER A 146 -8.35 -3.02 7.57
CA SER A 146 -8.15 -4.04 8.61
C SER A 146 -7.53 -3.48 9.90
N LEU A 147 -6.86 -2.33 9.83
CA LEU A 147 -6.26 -1.67 10.99
C LEU A 147 -7.28 -0.92 11.86
N ALA A 148 -8.46 -0.62 11.31
CA ALA A 148 -9.45 0.24 11.96
C ALA A 148 -10.87 -0.38 12.06
N VAL A 149 -11.00 -1.70 11.95
CA VAL A 149 -12.28 -2.43 11.88
C VAL A 149 -13.26 -2.01 12.98
N LYS A 150 -12.77 -1.85 14.22
CA LYS A 150 -13.62 -1.44 15.34
C LYS A 150 -14.18 -0.04 15.13
N VAL A 151 -13.33 0.92 14.79
CA VAL A 151 -13.71 2.33 14.54
C VAL A 151 -14.66 2.43 13.35
N ILE A 152 -14.37 1.70 12.26
CA ILE A 152 -15.22 1.65 11.09
C ILE A 152 -16.63 1.16 11.46
N ASN A 153 -16.74 0.09 12.23
CA ASN A 153 -18.04 -0.46 12.64
C ASN A 153 -18.81 0.47 13.59
N GLU A 154 -18.12 1.28 14.38
CA GLU A 154 -18.74 2.27 15.26
C GLU A 154 -19.25 3.51 14.52
N LEU A 155 -18.58 3.90 13.42
CA LEU A 155 -18.88 5.15 12.70
C LEU A 155 -19.77 4.96 11.48
N ARG A 156 -19.82 3.75 10.89
CA ARG A 156 -20.58 3.52 9.67
C ARG A 156 -22.08 3.77 9.83
N GLU A 157 -22.67 4.37 8.80
CA GLU A 157 -24.13 4.60 8.72
C GLU A 157 -24.82 3.53 7.85
N SER A 158 -24.08 2.91 6.91
CA SER A 158 -24.59 1.84 6.04
C SER A 158 -24.87 0.55 6.82
N GLU A 159 -25.98 -0.13 6.45
CA GLU A 159 -26.39 -1.36 7.11
C GLU A 159 -25.50 -2.56 6.76
N ALA A 160 -25.16 -3.37 7.76
CA ALA A 160 -24.51 -4.65 7.52
C ALA A 160 -25.52 -5.70 6.99
N PRO A 161 -25.09 -6.65 6.12
CA PRO A 161 -23.71 -6.93 5.68
C PRO A 161 -23.20 -6.11 4.49
N GLY A 162 -23.89 -5.16 3.98
CA GLY A 162 -23.51 -4.36 2.81
C GLY A 162 -22.77 -3.05 3.14
N GLY A 163 -22.46 -2.25 2.11
CA GLY A 163 -22.01 -0.86 2.22
C GLY A 163 -20.56 -0.62 2.60
N MET A 164 -19.76 -1.67 2.83
CA MET A 164 -18.36 -1.56 3.23
C MET A 164 -17.51 -2.54 2.44
N ALA A 165 -17.32 -2.28 1.15
CA ALA A 165 -16.52 -3.13 0.25
C ALA A 165 -15.78 -2.29 -0.77
N HIS A 166 -16.37 -1.99 -1.92
CA HIS A 166 -15.77 -1.26 -3.04
C HIS A 166 -16.62 -0.03 -3.38
N ALA A 167 -16.01 1.10 -3.69
CA ALA A 167 -16.64 2.40 -3.93
C ALA A 167 -17.64 2.76 -2.81
N CYS A 168 -17.31 2.39 -1.58
CA CYS A 168 -18.23 2.34 -0.46
C CYS A 168 -18.22 3.63 0.39
N GLU A 169 -19.08 3.65 1.41
CA GLU A 169 -19.12 4.73 2.40
C GLU A 169 -17.75 5.05 2.99
N LEU A 170 -16.98 4.01 3.37
CA LEU A 170 -15.68 4.21 4.00
C LEU A 170 -14.69 4.91 3.04
N GLU A 171 -14.55 4.38 1.82
CA GLU A 171 -13.61 4.94 0.84
C GLU A 171 -14.02 6.35 0.45
N THR A 172 -15.31 6.59 0.23
CA THR A 172 -15.84 7.91 -0.07
C THR A 172 -15.57 8.90 1.07
N SER A 173 -15.80 8.49 2.32
CA SER A 173 -15.59 9.34 3.49
C SER A 173 -14.11 9.68 3.70
N VAL A 174 -13.22 8.70 3.54
CA VAL A 174 -11.77 8.91 3.65
C VAL A 174 -11.26 9.79 2.52
N TYR A 175 -11.70 9.52 1.28
CA TYR A 175 -11.32 10.34 0.12
C TYR A 175 -11.71 11.81 0.32
N LEU A 176 -12.96 12.08 0.69
CA LEU A 176 -13.46 13.44 0.96
C LEU A 176 -12.76 14.12 2.15
N HIS A 177 -12.29 13.35 3.14
CA HIS A 177 -11.50 13.91 4.23
C HIS A 177 -10.11 14.34 3.76
N LEU A 178 -9.49 13.57 2.87
CA LEU A 178 -8.15 13.84 2.36
C LEU A 178 -8.14 14.93 1.26
N ASP A 179 -9.17 14.96 0.44
CA ASP A 179 -9.38 15.97 -0.63
C ASP A 179 -10.86 16.36 -0.69
N PRO A 180 -11.24 17.43 0.02
CA PRO A 180 -12.64 17.86 0.08
C PRO A 180 -13.16 18.56 -1.20
N GLY A 181 -12.33 18.71 -2.26
CA GLY A 181 -12.73 19.33 -3.52
C GLY A 181 -12.32 20.79 -3.65
#